data_9d9fba1f230f1f6cb1e162fb4e2fa04c
#
_entry.id   9d9fba1f230f1f6cb1e162fb4e2fa04c
#
_cell.length_a   1.000
_cell.length_b   1.000
_cell.length_c   1.000
_cell.angle_alpha   90.00
_cell.angle_beta   90.00
_cell.angle_gamma   90.00
#
_symmetry.space_group_name_H-M   'P 1'
#
loop_
_entity.id
_entity.type
_entity.pdbx_description
1 polymer ?
#
loop_
_entity_poly.entity_id
_entity_poly.type
_entity_poly.pdbx_seq_one_letter_code
_entity_poly.pdbx_strand_id
1 'polypeptide(L)'
;REAARILAEAAVKAGAPENCIQWIEAPTMDKTNALMNNNDVALILATGGSAMVKAAYSCGKPALGVGPGNVPCFIEKSADLDQAVNDLILSKSFDNGMICASEQAVIIEEPIFDQVKKKMIANGCYFVNKEEAAKLTAGAMNVDKCAVNPVIVGQSAVKIAEMCGIQVPAGTKILVAELEGVGTKFPLSAEKLSPVLACYKVKNADQGIERAAEIVEFGGMGHSSAIHSYNEEVILKFSNRLQTGRIIVNSPSTHGAIGDLYNTNIPSLTLGCGSYGRNSVSQNVTAVNLINIKRVNRRTVNMQWFKVPNKIYFEKGSTQYLAKMPDITRVAIITDPMMVKLGYVERVEHYLRQRQTPVAIEVFSEVEPDPSTTTVDKGTAMMARFQPDCIIALGGGSPMDAAKAMWLFYEYPDTDFHNLKQKFMDIRKRIYKYPRLGQKAKFVAIPTTSGTGSEVTS
;
A
#
# COMPACT_ATOMS: atom_id res chain seq x y z
N ARG A 1 21.60 20.91 20.49
CA ARG A 1 21.59 22.40 20.47
C ARG A 1 22.46 22.94 19.35
N GLU A 2 23.74 22.51 19.28
CA GLU A 2 24.67 23.02 18.27
C GLU A 2 24.15 22.79 16.86
N ALA A 3 23.64 21.61 16.55
CA ALA A 3 23.01 21.33 15.24
C ALA A 3 21.82 22.27 14.97
N ALA A 4 20.95 22.52 15.96
CA ALA A 4 19.83 23.44 15.79
C ALA A 4 20.30 24.88 15.54
N ARG A 5 21.35 25.32 16.23
CA ARG A 5 21.97 26.66 16.02
C ARG A 5 22.50 26.78 14.58
N ILE A 6 23.29 25.80 14.12
CA ILE A 6 23.85 25.80 12.76
C ILE A 6 22.74 25.81 11.72
N LEU A 7 21.69 25.02 11.91
CA LEU A 7 20.53 24.98 11.02
C LEU A 7 19.76 26.30 11.02
N ALA A 8 19.55 26.91 12.18
CA ALA A 8 18.89 28.23 12.29
C ALA A 8 19.65 29.32 11.57
N GLU A 9 20.98 29.42 11.78
CA GLU A 9 21.84 30.37 11.12
C GLU A 9 21.85 30.20 9.57
N ALA A 10 21.93 28.92 9.12
CA ALA A 10 21.89 28.61 7.69
C ALA A 10 20.53 28.97 7.07
N ALA A 11 19.43 28.70 7.77
CA ALA A 11 18.07 29.03 7.33
C ALA A 11 17.88 30.53 7.19
N VAL A 12 18.28 31.32 8.20
CA VAL A 12 18.19 32.79 8.16
C VAL A 12 19.07 33.36 7.04
N LYS A 13 20.29 32.86 6.88
CA LYS A 13 21.17 33.25 5.76
C LYS A 13 20.55 32.95 4.40
N ALA A 14 19.72 31.90 4.29
CA ALA A 14 18.98 31.56 3.07
C ALA A 14 17.67 32.37 2.88
N GLY A 15 17.34 33.28 3.82
CA GLY A 15 16.17 34.17 3.74
C GLY A 15 14.97 33.70 4.59
N ALA A 16 15.13 32.71 5.47
CA ALA A 16 14.09 32.34 6.43
C ALA A 16 13.96 33.46 7.51
N PRO A 17 12.76 33.64 8.10
CA PRO A 17 12.57 34.55 9.22
C PRO A 17 13.47 34.20 10.42
N GLU A 18 13.90 35.21 11.15
CA GLU A 18 14.55 35.00 12.45
C GLU A 18 13.64 34.14 13.38
N ASN A 19 14.25 33.32 14.21
CA ASN A 19 13.56 32.44 15.14
C ASN A 19 12.67 31.35 14.52
N CYS A 20 12.83 31.03 13.21
CA CYS A 20 12.11 29.94 12.57
C CYS A 20 12.51 28.56 13.13
N ILE A 21 13.70 28.41 13.71
CA ILE A 21 14.17 27.23 14.43
C ILE A 21 14.58 27.65 15.84
N GLN A 22 13.97 27.03 16.84
CA GLN A 22 14.21 27.32 18.25
C GLN A 22 14.47 26.03 19.02
N TRP A 23 15.05 26.16 20.23
CA TRP A 23 15.32 25.03 21.10
C TRP A 23 15.25 25.43 22.58
N ILE A 24 15.00 24.46 23.45
CA ILE A 24 15.06 24.64 24.89
C ILE A 24 16.53 24.51 25.34
N GLU A 25 17.12 25.55 25.91
CA GLU A 25 18.53 25.54 26.32
C GLU A 25 18.85 24.53 27.43
N ALA A 26 18.00 24.41 28.43
CA ALA A 26 18.13 23.45 29.51
C ALA A 26 16.85 22.58 29.55
N PRO A 27 16.76 21.49 28.78
CA PRO A 27 15.58 20.64 28.72
C PRO A 27 15.35 19.92 30.04
N THR A 28 14.11 19.98 30.53
CA THR A 28 13.58 19.22 31.66
C THR A 28 12.23 18.66 31.30
N MET A 29 11.74 17.68 32.05
CA MET A 29 10.39 17.14 31.82
C MET A 29 9.31 18.23 31.93
N ASP A 30 9.43 19.13 32.92
CA ASP A 30 8.48 20.22 33.13
C ASP A 30 8.46 21.19 31.96
N LYS A 31 9.62 21.58 31.45
CA LYS A 31 9.72 22.44 30.24
C LYS A 31 9.18 21.75 28.99
N THR A 32 9.43 20.45 28.84
CA THR A 32 8.89 19.67 27.73
C THR A 32 7.36 19.59 27.81
N ASN A 33 6.82 19.32 28.99
CA ASN A 33 5.38 19.30 29.23
C ASN A 33 4.76 20.68 29.04
N ALA A 34 5.40 21.76 29.49
CA ALA A 34 4.94 23.12 29.30
C ALA A 34 4.89 23.47 27.81
N LEU A 35 5.91 23.08 27.03
CA LEU A 35 5.92 23.29 25.59
C LEU A 35 4.80 22.51 24.88
N MET A 36 4.63 21.23 25.20
CA MET A 36 3.57 20.39 24.60
C MET A 36 2.16 20.96 24.88
N ASN A 37 1.95 21.57 26.05
CA ASN A 37 0.67 22.14 26.44
C ASN A 37 0.49 23.62 26.07
N ASN A 38 1.52 24.29 25.54
CA ASN A 38 1.44 25.70 25.18
C ASN A 38 0.46 25.95 24.02
N ASN A 39 -0.43 26.93 24.15
CA ASN A 39 -1.48 27.20 23.17
C ASN A 39 -0.96 27.57 21.78
N ASP A 40 0.25 28.13 21.68
CA ASP A 40 0.87 28.51 20.42
C ASP A 40 1.46 27.30 19.64
N VAL A 41 1.55 26.11 20.28
CA VAL A 41 1.96 24.89 19.60
C VAL A 41 0.77 24.28 18.86
N ALA A 42 0.81 24.34 17.54
CA ALA A 42 -0.25 23.84 16.69
C ALA A 42 -0.19 22.32 16.43
N LEU A 43 1.02 21.76 16.39
CA LEU A 43 1.27 20.35 16.07
C LEU A 43 2.51 19.85 16.82
N ILE A 44 2.44 18.64 17.34
CA ILE A 44 3.57 17.98 18.02
C ILE A 44 4.10 16.87 17.09
N LEU A 45 5.39 16.89 16.81
CA LEU A 45 6.12 15.79 16.22
C LEU A 45 6.98 15.12 17.29
N ALA A 46 6.55 13.95 17.75
CA ALA A 46 7.21 13.23 18.86
C ALA A 46 7.87 11.95 18.34
N THR A 47 9.20 11.90 18.40
CA THR A 47 10.00 10.71 18.15
C THR A 47 10.69 10.29 19.42
N GLY A 48 10.45 9.06 19.89
CA GLY A 48 11.07 8.59 21.13
C GLY A 48 10.38 7.38 21.72
N GLY A 49 10.74 7.07 22.97
CA GLY A 49 10.15 5.93 23.68
C GLY A 49 8.65 6.08 23.91
N SER A 50 7.97 4.96 24.17
CA SER A 50 6.50 4.88 24.31
C SER A 50 5.91 5.88 25.30
N ALA A 51 6.62 6.23 26.36
CA ALA A 51 6.15 7.22 27.35
C ALA A 51 6.06 8.63 26.76
N MET A 52 7.06 9.07 25.98
CA MET A 52 7.06 10.38 25.32
C MET A 52 5.94 10.46 24.26
N VAL A 53 5.80 9.44 23.44
CA VAL A 53 4.74 9.36 22.42
C VAL A 53 3.36 9.39 23.09
N LYS A 54 3.16 8.65 24.16
CA LYS A 54 1.92 8.67 24.94
C LYS A 54 1.64 10.06 25.52
N ALA A 55 2.63 10.74 26.07
CA ALA A 55 2.48 12.11 26.59
C ALA A 55 2.06 13.07 25.48
N ALA A 56 2.69 13.01 24.29
CA ALA A 56 2.34 13.83 23.14
C ALA A 56 0.88 13.63 22.68
N TYR A 57 0.40 12.39 22.62
CA TYR A 57 -1.01 12.11 22.27
C TYR A 57 -2.00 12.49 23.39
N SER A 58 -1.55 12.56 24.63
CA SER A 58 -2.40 12.84 25.79
C SER A 58 -2.57 14.33 26.09
N CYS A 59 -1.81 15.23 25.46
CA CYS A 59 -1.89 16.67 25.69
C CYS A 59 -3.09 17.37 25.01
N GLY A 60 -3.93 16.62 24.27
CA GLY A 60 -5.11 17.17 23.60
C GLY A 60 -4.83 17.97 22.33
N LYS A 61 -3.61 17.93 21.80
CA LYS A 61 -3.21 18.59 20.55
C LYS A 61 -3.00 17.59 19.41
N PRO A 62 -3.09 18.02 18.16
CA PRO A 62 -2.64 17.21 17.04
C PRO A 62 -1.19 16.77 17.26
N ALA A 63 -0.94 15.47 17.13
CA ALA A 63 0.39 14.91 17.32
C ALA A 63 0.68 13.84 16.25
N LEU A 64 1.93 13.82 15.79
CA LEU A 64 2.52 12.77 14.97
C LEU A 64 3.58 12.10 15.83
N GLY A 65 3.23 10.93 16.39
CA GLY A 65 4.13 10.17 17.25
C GLY A 65 4.74 8.99 16.51
N VAL A 66 6.00 8.70 16.80
CA VAL A 66 6.73 7.53 16.33
C VAL A 66 7.25 6.75 17.50
N GLY A 67 6.80 5.51 17.64
CA GLY A 67 7.19 4.59 18.70
C GLY A 67 8.54 3.90 18.46
N PRO A 68 8.99 3.06 19.42
CA PRO A 68 10.22 2.28 19.28
C PRO A 68 10.12 1.24 18.17
N GLY A 69 11.26 0.86 17.62
CA GLY A 69 11.39 -0.19 16.63
C GLY A 69 12.12 -1.41 17.18
N ASN A 70 11.58 -2.59 17.02
CA ASN A 70 12.29 -3.84 17.33
C ASN A 70 12.35 -4.70 16.04
N VAL A 71 13.25 -4.31 15.15
CA VAL A 71 13.30 -4.74 13.76
C VAL A 71 13.92 -6.13 13.61
N PRO A 72 13.17 -7.17 13.19
CA PRO A 72 13.74 -8.45 12.78
C PRO A 72 14.27 -8.38 11.34
N CYS A 73 15.39 -9.06 11.10
CA CYS A 73 15.91 -9.34 9.75
C CYS A 73 15.90 -10.85 9.55
N PHE A 74 15.11 -11.34 8.62
CA PHE A 74 15.06 -12.77 8.30
C PHE A 74 15.88 -13.07 7.05
N ILE A 75 16.89 -13.95 7.18
CA ILE A 75 17.71 -14.45 6.06
C ILE A 75 17.22 -15.87 5.75
N GLU A 76 16.46 -15.99 4.68
CA GLU A 76 15.90 -17.24 4.16
C GLU A 76 16.90 -17.93 3.23
N LYS A 77 16.85 -19.24 3.13
CA LYS A 77 17.84 -20.06 2.42
C LYS A 77 18.05 -19.72 0.93
N SER A 78 17.09 -19.06 0.26
CA SER A 78 17.25 -18.63 -1.12
C SER A 78 17.98 -17.30 -1.28
N ALA A 79 18.31 -16.62 -0.16
CA ALA A 79 18.98 -15.32 -0.19
C ALA A 79 20.38 -15.38 -0.80
N ASP A 80 20.81 -14.28 -1.41
CA ASP A 80 22.23 -14.03 -1.65
C ASP A 80 22.91 -13.73 -0.31
N LEU A 81 23.73 -14.68 0.17
CA LEU A 81 24.30 -14.59 1.52
C LEU A 81 25.37 -13.50 1.65
N ASP A 82 26.06 -13.16 0.57
CA ASP A 82 27.05 -12.08 0.59
C ASP A 82 26.36 -10.73 0.66
N GLN A 83 25.33 -10.53 -0.14
CA GLN A 83 24.51 -9.33 -0.09
C GLN A 83 23.80 -9.20 1.26
N ALA A 84 23.12 -10.25 1.74
CA ALA A 84 22.37 -10.22 2.99
C ALA A 84 23.24 -9.86 4.20
N VAL A 85 24.44 -10.44 4.30
CA VAL A 85 25.37 -10.13 5.38
C VAL A 85 25.94 -8.72 5.26
N ASN A 86 26.30 -8.28 4.05
CA ASN A 86 26.76 -6.92 3.81
C ASN A 86 25.71 -5.88 4.19
N ASP A 87 24.47 -6.07 3.75
CA ASP A 87 23.35 -5.18 4.02
C ASP A 87 23.01 -5.11 5.52
N LEU A 88 23.00 -6.27 6.20
CA LEU A 88 22.82 -6.34 7.65
C LEU A 88 23.90 -5.55 8.40
N ILE A 89 25.17 -5.74 8.04
CA ILE A 89 26.30 -5.07 8.73
C ILE A 89 26.29 -3.58 8.42
N LEU A 90 26.07 -3.18 7.16
CA LEU A 90 25.96 -1.79 6.76
C LEU A 90 24.83 -1.08 7.55
N SER A 91 23.67 -1.68 7.60
CA SER A 91 22.51 -1.16 8.30
C SER A 91 22.73 -1.09 9.81
N LYS A 92 23.20 -2.16 10.43
CA LYS A 92 23.38 -2.25 11.89
C LYS A 92 24.52 -1.41 12.43
N SER A 93 25.58 -1.20 11.65
CA SER A 93 26.71 -0.35 12.06
C SER A 93 26.50 1.13 11.72
N PHE A 94 25.54 1.48 10.85
CA PHE A 94 25.23 2.85 10.54
C PHE A 94 24.80 3.61 11.82
N ASP A 95 25.43 4.74 12.06
CA ASP A 95 25.21 5.58 13.25
C ASP A 95 25.25 4.76 14.58
N ASN A 96 26.18 3.80 14.66
CA ASN A 96 26.29 2.86 15.76
C ASN A 96 24.95 2.17 16.13
N GLY A 97 24.12 1.85 15.14
CA GLY A 97 22.84 1.16 15.35
C GLY A 97 21.77 1.95 16.07
N MET A 98 21.89 3.28 16.11
CA MET A 98 21.00 4.16 16.84
C MET A 98 19.70 4.46 16.09
N ILE A 99 19.68 4.27 14.77
CA ILE A 99 18.45 4.46 13.98
C ILE A 99 17.41 3.40 14.37
N CYS A 100 16.19 3.84 14.63
CA CYS A 100 15.07 2.96 15.06
C CYS A 100 14.69 1.86 14.07
N ALA A 101 15.04 2.02 12.78
CA ALA A 101 14.89 0.99 11.75
C ALA A 101 16.09 0.04 11.63
N SER A 102 17.13 0.22 12.46
CA SER A 102 18.27 -0.69 12.52
C SER A 102 17.84 -2.06 13.05
N GLU A 103 18.34 -3.11 12.44
CA GLU A 103 18.02 -4.48 12.83
C GLU A 103 18.37 -4.74 14.31
N GLN A 104 17.42 -5.25 15.06
CA GLN A 104 17.61 -5.64 16.47
C GLN A 104 17.87 -7.14 16.59
N ALA A 105 17.44 -7.90 15.60
CA ALA A 105 17.62 -9.34 15.55
C ALA A 105 17.87 -9.81 14.12
N VAL A 106 18.74 -10.82 13.96
CA VAL A 106 18.86 -11.60 12.75
C VAL A 106 18.35 -13.02 12.99
N ILE A 107 17.51 -13.51 12.08
CA ILE A 107 16.93 -14.83 12.08
C ILE A 107 17.44 -15.55 10.85
N ILE A 108 18.03 -16.73 11.03
CA ILE A 108 18.72 -17.43 9.94
C ILE A 108 18.24 -18.87 9.89
N GLU A 109 17.85 -19.35 8.71
CA GLU A 109 17.51 -20.74 8.51
C GLU A 109 18.70 -21.66 8.75
N GLU A 110 18.44 -22.80 9.37
CA GLU A 110 19.45 -23.80 9.76
C GLU A 110 20.35 -24.26 8.62
N PRO A 111 19.87 -24.51 7.38
CA PRO A 111 20.72 -24.96 6.28
C PRO A 111 21.83 -24.00 5.89
N ILE A 112 21.64 -22.69 6.15
CA ILE A 112 22.60 -21.64 5.79
C ILE A 112 23.25 -20.99 7.01
N PHE A 113 22.88 -21.38 8.22
CA PHE A 113 23.27 -20.73 9.47
C PHE A 113 24.80 -20.61 9.61
N ASP A 114 25.52 -21.70 9.45
CA ASP A 114 26.97 -21.71 9.64
C ASP A 114 27.70 -20.88 8.57
N GLN A 115 27.18 -20.85 7.35
CA GLN A 115 27.74 -20.02 6.27
C GLN A 115 27.54 -18.54 6.56
N VAL A 116 26.32 -18.13 6.94
CA VAL A 116 26.01 -16.74 7.31
C VAL A 116 26.83 -16.31 8.52
N LYS A 117 26.90 -17.12 9.58
CA LYS A 117 27.71 -16.85 10.78
C LYS A 117 29.19 -16.64 10.43
N LYS A 118 29.76 -17.51 9.60
CA LYS A 118 31.16 -17.39 9.12
C LYS A 118 31.38 -16.07 8.36
N LYS A 119 30.47 -15.72 7.47
CA LYS A 119 30.51 -14.45 6.71
C LYS A 119 30.38 -13.23 7.65
N MET A 120 29.47 -13.27 8.61
CA MET A 120 29.33 -12.20 9.62
C MET A 120 30.61 -12.00 10.42
N ILE A 121 31.25 -13.07 10.90
CA ILE A 121 32.55 -13.02 11.64
C ILE A 121 33.64 -12.41 10.75
N ALA A 122 33.73 -12.85 9.51
CA ALA A 122 34.76 -12.35 8.56
C ALA A 122 34.58 -10.84 8.27
N ASN A 123 33.38 -10.29 8.44
CA ASN A 123 33.06 -8.88 8.20
C ASN A 123 32.96 -8.02 9.48
N GLY A 124 33.43 -8.52 10.63
CA GLY A 124 33.58 -7.76 11.86
C GLY A 124 32.49 -7.97 12.91
N CYS A 125 31.67 -9.02 12.80
CA CYS A 125 30.77 -9.40 13.88
C CYS A 125 31.49 -10.29 14.88
N TYR A 126 31.29 -10.01 16.16
CA TYR A 126 31.79 -10.83 17.27
C TYR A 126 30.64 -11.56 17.96
N PHE A 127 30.64 -12.88 17.88
CA PHE A 127 29.66 -13.73 18.54
C PHE A 127 30.10 -13.99 19.99
N VAL A 128 29.34 -13.42 20.93
CA VAL A 128 29.62 -13.59 22.36
C VAL A 128 29.29 -15.01 22.82
N ASN A 129 30.13 -15.58 23.68
CA ASN A 129 29.85 -16.84 24.35
C ASN A 129 28.80 -16.66 25.47
N LYS A 130 28.40 -17.75 26.16
CA LYS A 130 27.35 -17.71 27.20
C LYS A 130 27.69 -16.80 28.37
N GLU A 131 28.95 -16.79 28.83
CA GLU A 131 29.40 -15.92 29.91
C GLU A 131 29.40 -14.45 29.48
N GLU A 132 29.94 -14.19 28.30
CA GLU A 132 29.96 -12.84 27.70
C GLU A 132 28.55 -12.33 27.41
N ALA A 133 27.61 -13.19 27.00
CA ALA A 133 26.21 -12.84 26.79
C ALA A 133 25.53 -12.41 28.10
N ALA A 134 25.85 -13.06 29.21
CA ALA A 134 25.35 -12.64 30.52
C ALA A 134 25.91 -11.26 30.93
N LYS A 135 27.22 -11.02 30.75
CA LYS A 135 27.86 -9.72 30.96
C LYS A 135 27.27 -8.63 30.05
N LEU A 136 27.09 -8.94 28.77
CA LEU A 136 26.49 -8.03 27.81
C LEU A 136 25.04 -7.68 28.22
N THR A 137 24.26 -8.67 28.65
CA THR A 137 22.87 -8.45 29.09
C THR A 137 22.86 -7.50 30.31
N ALA A 138 23.69 -7.75 31.30
CA ALA A 138 23.75 -6.92 32.52
C ALA A 138 24.22 -5.47 32.23
N GLY A 139 25.18 -5.29 31.31
CA GLY A 139 25.69 -3.97 30.96
C GLY A 139 24.83 -3.19 29.97
N ALA A 140 24.26 -3.89 28.99
CA ALA A 140 23.51 -3.28 27.90
C ALA A 140 22.03 -3.06 28.20
N MET A 141 21.42 -3.80 29.11
CA MET A 141 19.99 -3.77 29.39
C MET A 141 19.68 -3.48 30.82
N ASN A 142 18.64 -2.71 31.08
CA ASN A 142 17.94 -2.70 32.33
C ASN A 142 17.01 -3.93 32.36
N VAL A 143 17.44 -4.98 33.05
CA VAL A 143 16.78 -6.29 33.04
C VAL A 143 15.35 -6.21 33.62
N ASP A 144 15.13 -5.46 34.68
CA ASP A 144 13.84 -5.32 35.37
C ASP A 144 12.78 -4.66 34.46
N LYS A 145 13.19 -3.70 33.65
CA LYS A 145 12.31 -2.94 32.76
C LYS A 145 12.33 -3.49 31.34
N CYS A 146 13.18 -4.47 31.04
CA CYS A 146 13.45 -4.99 29.70
C CYS A 146 13.70 -3.85 28.68
N ALA A 147 14.47 -2.86 29.07
CA ALA A 147 14.77 -1.67 28.28
C ALA A 147 16.28 -1.47 28.14
N VAL A 148 16.68 -0.79 27.07
CA VAL A 148 18.10 -0.47 26.85
C VAL A 148 18.67 0.38 27.99
N ASN A 149 19.91 0.10 28.35
CA ASN A 149 20.68 0.99 29.24
C ASN A 149 21.10 2.23 28.41
N PRO A 150 20.64 3.45 28.77
CA PRO A 150 20.94 4.65 28.00
C PRO A 150 22.44 4.92 27.78
N VAL A 151 23.28 4.40 28.63
CA VAL A 151 24.74 4.63 28.55
C VAL A 151 25.38 3.99 27.30
N ILE A 152 24.81 2.91 26.77
CA ILE A 152 25.33 2.23 25.57
C ILE A 152 24.78 2.80 24.27
N VAL A 153 23.74 3.60 24.32
CA VAL A 153 23.09 4.14 23.12
C VAL A 153 24.08 4.98 22.31
N GLY A 154 24.26 4.62 21.03
CA GLY A 154 25.18 5.30 20.11
C GLY A 154 26.67 5.02 20.36
N GLN A 155 27.04 4.17 21.32
CA GLN A 155 28.42 3.73 21.52
C GLN A 155 28.85 2.71 20.47
N SER A 156 30.15 2.66 20.17
CA SER A 156 30.70 1.63 19.29
C SER A 156 30.68 0.24 19.94
N ALA A 157 30.69 -0.82 19.13
CA ALA A 157 30.70 -2.21 19.62
C ALA A 157 31.87 -2.48 20.57
N VAL A 158 33.06 -1.96 20.23
CA VAL A 158 34.26 -2.11 21.07
C VAL A 158 34.06 -1.41 22.42
N LYS A 159 33.50 -0.21 22.42
CA LYS A 159 33.25 0.53 23.68
C LYS A 159 32.23 -0.18 24.56
N ILE A 160 31.15 -0.72 23.97
CA ILE A 160 30.15 -1.50 24.71
C ILE A 160 30.78 -2.77 25.29
N ALA A 161 31.62 -3.48 24.52
CA ALA A 161 32.34 -4.65 25.02
C ALA A 161 33.23 -4.31 26.19
N GLU A 162 34.02 -3.23 26.10
CA GLU A 162 34.86 -2.72 27.20
C GLU A 162 34.01 -2.44 28.46
N MET A 163 32.90 -1.71 28.32
CA MET A 163 31.98 -1.38 29.43
C MET A 163 31.36 -2.62 30.06
N CYS A 164 31.18 -3.70 29.31
CA CYS A 164 30.67 -4.98 29.81
C CYS A 164 31.77 -5.94 30.28
N GLY A 165 33.05 -5.56 30.23
CA GLY A 165 34.17 -6.42 30.60
C GLY A 165 34.37 -7.59 29.64
N ILE A 166 34.13 -7.37 28.36
CA ILE A 166 34.32 -8.34 27.27
C ILE A 166 35.49 -7.87 26.39
N GLN A 167 36.43 -8.77 26.09
CA GLN A 167 37.53 -8.47 25.19
C GLN A 167 37.19 -8.85 23.76
N VAL A 168 37.25 -7.90 22.84
CA VAL A 168 36.96 -8.11 21.44
C VAL A 168 38.04 -7.52 20.53
N PRO A 169 38.23 -8.01 19.30
CA PRO A 169 39.15 -7.41 18.32
C PRO A 169 38.81 -5.92 18.08
N ALA A 170 39.85 -5.10 17.86
CA ALA A 170 39.66 -3.66 17.63
C ALA A 170 38.75 -3.31 16.41
N GLY A 171 38.69 -4.20 15.42
CA GLY A 171 37.84 -4.04 14.24
C GLY A 171 36.40 -4.52 14.41
N THR A 172 35.96 -4.85 15.63
CA THR A 172 34.60 -5.34 15.88
C THR A 172 33.56 -4.25 15.61
N LYS A 173 32.65 -4.55 14.69
CA LYS A 173 31.55 -3.63 14.30
C LYS A 173 30.25 -3.92 15.03
N ILE A 174 29.96 -5.19 15.31
CA ILE A 174 28.68 -5.64 15.91
C ILE A 174 28.96 -6.75 16.92
N LEU A 175 28.33 -6.68 18.11
CA LEU A 175 28.28 -7.74 19.10
C LEU A 175 27.05 -8.58 18.86
N VAL A 176 27.18 -9.89 18.70
CA VAL A 176 26.07 -10.79 18.37
C VAL A 176 25.86 -11.79 19.49
N ALA A 177 24.64 -11.87 20.03
CA ALA A 177 24.24 -12.85 21.03
C ALA A 177 23.25 -13.85 20.43
N GLU A 178 23.57 -15.14 20.46
CA GLU A 178 22.64 -16.21 20.10
C GLU A 178 21.60 -16.39 21.21
N LEU A 179 20.31 -16.33 20.86
CA LEU A 179 19.19 -16.44 21.79
C LEU A 179 18.25 -17.56 21.39
N GLU A 180 17.61 -18.18 22.41
CA GLU A 180 16.64 -19.25 22.21
C GLU A 180 15.19 -18.75 22.11
N GLY A 181 14.90 -17.56 22.65
CA GLY A 181 13.53 -17.02 22.73
C GLY A 181 13.47 -15.52 22.71
N VAL A 182 12.24 -14.99 22.74
CA VAL A 182 11.91 -13.58 22.76
C VAL A 182 11.16 -13.26 24.05
N GLY A 183 11.29 -12.04 24.54
CA GLY A 183 10.57 -11.56 25.71
C GLY A 183 11.44 -11.27 26.93
N THR A 184 10.81 -11.05 28.08
CA THR A 184 11.47 -10.58 29.31
C THR A 184 12.56 -11.52 29.86
N LYS A 185 12.44 -12.82 29.57
CA LYS A 185 13.48 -13.82 29.90
C LYS A 185 14.72 -13.70 29.02
N PHE A 186 14.63 -13.00 27.93
CA PHE A 186 15.69 -12.79 26.96
C PHE A 186 15.84 -11.29 26.65
N PRO A 187 16.34 -10.47 27.62
CA PRO A 187 16.34 -9.00 27.49
C PRO A 187 17.01 -8.47 26.21
N LEU A 188 18.04 -9.16 25.70
CA LEU A 188 18.69 -8.80 24.43
C LEU A 188 17.79 -8.99 23.20
N SER A 189 16.57 -9.53 23.33
CA SER A 189 15.57 -9.56 22.27
C SER A 189 14.83 -8.24 22.09
N ALA A 190 14.94 -7.30 23.03
CA ALA A 190 14.35 -5.97 22.95
C ALA A 190 15.21 -5.01 22.09
N GLU A 191 14.68 -3.81 21.80
CA GLU A 191 15.40 -2.74 21.12
C GLU A 191 16.62 -2.28 21.95
N LYS A 192 17.77 -2.11 21.27
CA LYS A 192 19.05 -1.80 21.93
C LYS A 192 19.70 -0.49 21.49
N LEU A 193 19.25 0.11 20.36
CA LEU A 193 19.76 1.38 19.80
C LEU A 193 21.31 1.46 19.84
N SER A 194 21.95 0.37 19.47
CA SER A 194 23.40 0.18 19.58
C SER A 194 23.84 -0.98 18.67
N PRO A 195 25.13 -1.16 18.35
CA PRO A 195 25.62 -2.26 17.53
C PRO A 195 25.64 -3.61 18.29
N VAL A 196 24.53 -3.91 18.99
CA VAL A 196 24.27 -5.20 19.64
C VAL A 196 23.10 -5.87 18.91
N LEU A 197 23.27 -7.12 18.48
CA LEU A 197 22.35 -7.87 17.66
C LEU A 197 21.99 -9.21 18.30
N ALA A 198 20.69 -9.52 18.41
CA ALA A 198 20.24 -10.87 18.73
C ALA A 198 20.34 -11.77 17.48
N CYS A 199 20.68 -13.04 17.67
CA CYS A 199 20.74 -14.01 16.58
C CYS A 199 19.91 -15.25 16.91
N TYR A 200 19.11 -15.69 15.95
CA TYR A 200 18.26 -16.87 16.08
C TYR A 200 18.49 -17.85 14.95
N LYS A 201 18.65 -19.13 15.31
CA LYS A 201 18.68 -20.23 14.36
C LYS A 201 17.28 -20.87 14.31
N VAL A 202 16.72 -21.02 13.11
CA VAL A 202 15.36 -21.55 12.88
C VAL A 202 15.41 -22.69 11.88
N LYS A 203 14.48 -23.66 12.01
CA LYS A 203 14.50 -24.87 11.19
C LYS A 203 14.05 -24.64 9.75
N ASN A 204 13.12 -23.72 9.53
CA ASN A 204 12.53 -23.44 8.23
C ASN A 204 11.92 -22.04 8.18
N ALA A 205 11.42 -21.66 7.00
CA ALA A 205 10.84 -20.34 6.76
C ALA A 205 9.65 -20.03 7.66
N ASP A 206 8.73 -20.98 7.90
CA ASP A 206 7.55 -20.75 8.76
C ASP A 206 7.98 -20.41 10.20
N GLN A 207 8.95 -21.14 10.75
CA GLN A 207 9.50 -20.81 12.08
C GLN A 207 10.23 -19.47 12.07
N GLY A 208 10.90 -19.10 10.97
CA GLY A 208 11.55 -17.78 10.82
C GLY A 208 10.55 -16.64 10.83
N ILE A 209 9.45 -16.80 10.12
CA ILE A 209 8.36 -15.83 10.06
C ILE A 209 7.72 -15.65 11.45
N GLU A 210 7.41 -16.74 12.16
CA GLU A 210 6.84 -16.65 13.53
C GLU A 210 7.83 -16.02 14.51
N ARG A 211 9.12 -16.34 14.43
CA ARG A 211 10.15 -15.69 15.26
C ARG A 211 10.22 -14.18 14.99
N ALA A 212 10.14 -13.77 13.73
CA ALA A 212 10.09 -12.36 13.37
C ALA A 212 8.82 -11.68 13.92
N ALA A 213 7.68 -12.35 13.87
CA ALA A 213 6.44 -11.85 14.43
C ALA A 213 6.52 -11.69 15.95
N GLU A 214 7.06 -12.67 16.69
CA GLU A 214 7.29 -12.57 18.16
C GLU A 214 8.15 -11.35 18.51
N ILE A 215 9.21 -11.06 17.72
CA ILE A 215 10.09 -9.90 17.95
C ILE A 215 9.33 -8.59 17.75
N VAL A 216 8.52 -8.49 16.68
CA VAL A 216 7.69 -7.31 16.39
C VAL A 216 6.64 -7.12 17.49
N GLU A 217 5.95 -8.18 17.88
CA GLU A 217 4.91 -8.14 18.91
C GLU A 217 5.48 -7.75 20.29
N PHE A 218 6.73 -8.11 20.58
CA PHE A 218 7.39 -7.78 21.83
C PHE A 218 7.72 -6.29 21.97
N GLY A 219 8.04 -5.55 20.88
CA GLY A 219 8.40 -4.15 21.03
C GLY A 219 8.46 -3.29 19.78
N GLY A 220 8.11 -3.84 18.61
CA GLY A 220 8.28 -3.16 17.33
C GLY A 220 7.01 -2.98 16.48
N MET A 221 5.84 -3.07 17.09
CA MET A 221 4.56 -3.00 16.39
C MET A 221 4.43 -1.78 15.48
N GLY A 222 4.14 -2.02 14.21
CA GLY A 222 3.91 -0.99 13.20
C GLY A 222 5.18 -0.37 12.62
N HIS A 223 6.38 -0.68 13.14
CA HIS A 223 7.60 -0.01 12.68
C HIS A 223 8.13 -0.60 11.36
N SER A 224 9.14 -1.43 11.39
CA SER A 224 9.80 -1.99 10.20
C SER A 224 10.22 -3.43 10.43
N SER A 225 10.41 -4.17 9.34
CA SER A 225 11.01 -5.50 9.30
C SER A 225 11.80 -5.68 8.01
N ALA A 226 12.79 -6.56 8.01
CA ALA A 226 13.60 -6.88 6.84
C ALA A 226 13.58 -8.37 6.55
N ILE A 227 13.66 -8.70 5.26
CA ILE A 227 13.81 -10.08 4.78
C ILE A 227 14.77 -10.12 3.60
N HIS A 228 15.69 -11.07 3.63
CA HIS A 228 16.53 -11.43 2.49
C HIS A 228 16.07 -12.77 1.97
N SER A 229 15.48 -12.79 0.79
CA SER A 229 14.94 -13.98 0.12
C SER A 229 14.69 -13.68 -1.36
N TYR A 230 14.81 -14.70 -2.20
CA TYR A 230 14.32 -14.69 -3.59
C TYR A 230 13.08 -15.58 -3.77
N ASN A 231 12.53 -16.11 -2.68
CA ASN A 231 11.29 -16.87 -2.71
C ASN A 231 10.09 -15.96 -2.46
N GLU A 232 9.37 -15.60 -3.53
CA GLU A 232 8.21 -14.70 -3.47
C GLU A 232 7.09 -15.20 -2.55
N GLU A 233 6.88 -16.52 -2.43
CA GLU A 233 5.88 -17.08 -1.50
C GLU A 233 6.25 -16.80 -0.05
N VAL A 234 7.54 -16.94 0.29
CA VAL A 234 8.05 -16.65 1.64
C VAL A 234 7.97 -15.15 1.92
N ILE A 235 8.35 -14.30 0.97
CA ILE A 235 8.23 -12.84 1.09
C ILE A 235 6.77 -12.45 1.34
N LEU A 236 5.84 -13.00 0.58
CA LEU A 236 4.41 -12.72 0.74
C LEU A 236 3.87 -13.22 2.10
N LYS A 237 4.24 -14.44 2.53
CA LYS A 237 3.86 -14.97 3.85
C LYS A 237 4.41 -14.10 4.97
N PHE A 238 5.68 -13.71 4.91
CA PHE A 238 6.33 -12.81 5.86
C PHE A 238 5.60 -11.46 5.92
N SER A 239 5.29 -10.88 4.76
CA SER A 239 4.61 -9.59 4.65
C SER A 239 3.20 -9.61 5.23
N ASN A 240 2.47 -10.70 5.03
CA ASN A 240 1.11 -10.84 5.55
C ASN A 240 1.07 -11.13 7.06
N ARG A 241 2.10 -11.83 7.59
CA ARG A 241 2.14 -12.19 9.01
C ARG A 241 2.60 -11.06 9.92
N LEU A 242 3.54 -10.24 9.47
CA LEU A 242 4.13 -9.22 10.33
C LEU A 242 3.30 -7.93 10.37
N GLN A 243 3.08 -7.45 11.58
CA GLN A 243 2.35 -6.20 11.82
C GLN A 243 3.32 -5.00 11.82
N THR A 244 3.96 -4.77 10.69
CA THR A 244 4.87 -3.64 10.46
C THR A 244 4.41 -2.77 9.29
N GLY A 245 4.71 -1.50 9.33
CA GLY A 245 4.35 -0.54 8.27
C GLY A 245 5.31 -0.57 7.08
N ARG A 246 6.50 -1.16 7.25
CA ARG A 246 7.53 -1.27 6.21
C ARG A 246 8.15 -2.64 6.24
N ILE A 247 8.19 -3.27 5.08
CA ILE A 247 8.88 -4.53 4.86
C ILE A 247 9.96 -4.29 3.83
N ILE A 248 11.20 -4.41 4.28
CA ILE A 248 12.38 -4.12 3.47
C ILE A 248 12.91 -5.44 2.92
N VAL A 249 12.91 -5.57 1.60
CA VAL A 249 13.30 -6.81 0.91
C VAL A 249 14.66 -6.61 0.25
N ASN A 250 15.58 -7.52 0.51
CA ASN A 250 16.92 -7.60 -0.12
C ASN A 250 17.68 -6.26 -0.11
N SER A 251 17.60 -5.53 0.99
CA SER A 251 18.32 -4.27 1.17
C SER A 251 18.50 -3.93 2.66
N PRO A 252 19.45 -3.03 3.02
CA PRO A 252 19.71 -2.63 4.40
C PRO A 252 18.45 -2.02 5.03
N SER A 253 18.02 -2.53 6.20
CA SER A 253 16.78 -2.08 6.83
C SER A 253 16.78 -0.59 7.16
N THR A 254 17.85 -0.08 7.75
CA THR A 254 17.97 1.35 8.09
C THR A 254 17.77 2.25 6.87
N HIS A 255 18.53 2.01 5.80
CA HIS A 255 18.51 2.82 4.59
C HIS A 255 17.20 2.62 3.81
N GLY A 256 16.72 1.38 3.72
CA GLY A 256 15.45 1.07 3.06
C GLY A 256 14.23 1.67 3.75
N ALA A 257 14.23 1.72 5.07
CA ALA A 257 13.14 2.35 5.84
C ALA A 257 13.18 3.89 5.74
N ILE A 258 14.37 4.49 5.79
CA ILE A 258 14.56 5.93 5.57
C ILE A 258 14.06 6.33 4.18
N GLY A 259 14.33 5.51 3.17
CA GLY A 259 13.84 5.69 1.80
C GLY A 259 14.85 6.34 0.84
N ASP A 260 14.43 6.45 -0.43
CA ASP A 260 15.14 7.03 -1.58
C ASP A 260 16.30 6.21 -2.13
N LEU A 261 17.20 5.71 -1.28
CA LEU A 261 18.45 5.09 -1.75
C LEU A 261 18.24 3.70 -2.38
N TYR A 262 17.36 2.87 -1.80
CA TYR A 262 17.14 1.47 -2.22
C TYR A 262 15.71 1.20 -2.71
N ASN A 263 14.80 2.15 -2.55
CA ASN A 263 13.39 1.99 -2.90
C ASN A 263 12.72 3.37 -3.11
N THR A 264 11.43 3.38 -3.40
CA THR A 264 10.64 4.60 -3.68
C THR A 264 9.96 5.20 -2.43
N ASN A 265 10.30 4.77 -1.22
CA ASN A 265 9.80 5.40 -0.01
C ASN A 265 10.28 6.86 0.06
N ILE A 266 9.39 7.76 0.45
CA ILE A 266 9.75 9.17 0.62
C ILE A 266 10.78 9.30 1.75
N PRO A 267 11.91 9.98 1.54
CA PRO A 267 12.95 10.12 2.54
C PRO A 267 12.46 10.75 3.84
N SER A 268 12.69 10.08 4.96
CA SER A 268 12.37 10.62 6.28
C SER A 268 13.12 9.85 7.38
N LEU A 269 13.46 10.56 8.45
CA LEU A 269 13.92 9.96 9.71
C LEU A 269 12.78 9.74 10.72
N THR A 270 11.55 10.14 10.36
CA THR A 270 10.35 10.00 11.19
C THR A 270 9.45 8.94 10.57
N LEU A 271 9.54 7.73 11.09
CA LEU A 271 8.96 6.52 10.51
C LEU A 271 7.66 6.15 11.25
N GLY A 272 6.52 6.66 10.81
CA GLY A 272 5.23 6.41 11.42
C GLY A 272 4.90 4.92 11.51
N CYS A 273 4.31 4.50 12.65
CA CYS A 273 4.01 3.10 12.94
C CYS A 273 2.52 2.73 12.79
N GLY A 274 1.68 3.67 12.39
CA GLY A 274 0.26 3.47 12.17
C GLY A 274 -0.50 2.95 13.39
N SER A 275 -1.68 2.43 13.16
CA SER A 275 -2.54 1.92 14.23
C SER A 275 -1.94 0.75 15.00
N TYR A 276 -1.15 -0.10 14.36
CA TYR A 276 -0.39 -1.16 15.04
C TYR A 276 0.54 -0.61 16.13
N GLY A 277 1.25 0.48 15.83
CA GLY A 277 2.12 1.19 16.79
C GLY A 277 1.40 2.23 17.63
N ARG A 278 0.06 2.32 17.54
CA ARG A 278 -0.78 3.35 18.18
C ARG A 278 -0.36 4.76 17.79
N ASN A 279 0.00 4.94 16.52
CA ASN A 279 0.40 6.22 15.94
C ASN A 279 -0.68 6.73 14.97
N SER A 280 -0.73 8.04 14.77
CA SER A 280 -1.67 8.71 13.87
C SER A 280 -1.28 8.59 12.40
N VAL A 281 -0.04 8.22 12.09
CA VAL A 281 0.48 8.03 10.73
C VAL A 281 1.20 6.70 10.57
N SER A 282 1.09 6.06 9.42
CA SER A 282 1.77 4.81 9.06
C SER A 282 2.88 4.99 8.02
N GLN A 283 3.01 6.18 7.47
CA GLN A 283 3.98 6.51 6.43
C GLN A 283 5.21 7.24 6.98
N ASN A 284 6.20 7.42 6.12
CA ASN A 284 7.32 8.31 6.39
C ASN A 284 6.81 9.75 6.50
N VAL A 285 7.04 10.40 7.63
CA VAL A 285 6.56 11.77 7.89
C VAL A 285 7.44 12.78 7.18
N THR A 286 6.83 13.67 6.43
CA THR A 286 7.51 14.74 5.67
C THR A 286 6.93 16.10 6.00
N ALA A 287 7.49 17.15 5.42
CA ALA A 287 6.97 18.51 5.56
C ALA A 287 5.47 18.63 5.21
N VAL A 288 4.98 17.82 4.27
CA VAL A 288 3.56 17.79 3.88
C VAL A 288 2.64 17.42 5.05
N ASN A 289 3.11 16.58 5.97
CA ASN A 289 2.35 16.19 7.17
C ASN A 289 2.28 17.30 8.23
N LEU A 290 3.15 18.32 8.13
CA LEU A 290 3.26 19.41 9.10
C LEU A 290 2.54 20.69 8.65
N ILE A 291 2.04 20.73 7.41
CA ILE A 291 1.36 21.92 6.88
C ILE A 291 -0.16 21.74 6.86
N ASN A 292 -0.86 22.84 7.13
CA ASN A 292 -2.30 22.89 6.96
C ASN A 292 -2.66 23.12 5.50
N ILE A 293 -3.33 22.14 4.87
CA ILE A 293 -3.80 22.27 3.49
C ILE A 293 -5.14 23.00 3.48
N LYS A 294 -5.15 24.23 2.98
CA LYS A 294 -6.38 24.98 2.73
C LYS A 294 -6.89 24.69 1.33
N ARG A 295 -8.13 24.22 1.26
CA ARG A 295 -8.79 23.95 -0.02
C ARG A 295 -9.76 25.06 -0.37
N VAL A 296 -9.56 25.69 -1.51
CA VAL A 296 -10.52 26.66 -2.08
C VAL A 296 -11.39 25.92 -3.08
N ASN A 297 -12.61 25.63 -2.66
CA ASN A 297 -13.57 24.94 -3.51
C ASN A 297 -14.47 25.99 -4.19
N ARG A 298 -14.39 26.08 -5.50
CA ARG A 298 -15.29 26.91 -6.29
C ARG A 298 -16.44 26.06 -6.77
N ARG A 299 -17.66 26.61 -6.70
CA ARG A 299 -18.82 25.96 -7.29
C ARG A 299 -18.56 25.77 -8.79
N THR A 300 -18.49 24.56 -9.27
CA THR A 300 -18.60 24.26 -10.68
C THR A 300 -20.07 24.47 -11.05
N VAL A 301 -20.34 25.34 -12.01
CA VAL A 301 -21.68 25.49 -12.56
C VAL A 301 -22.02 24.14 -13.19
N ASN A 302 -22.85 23.37 -12.51
CA ASN A 302 -23.48 22.24 -13.15
C ASN A 302 -24.51 22.80 -14.14
N MET A 303 -24.07 22.97 -15.38
CA MET A 303 -25.05 23.19 -16.44
C MET A 303 -25.94 21.95 -16.50
N GLN A 304 -27.19 22.11 -16.10
CA GLN A 304 -28.19 21.09 -16.34
C GLN A 304 -28.37 21.03 -17.85
N TRP A 305 -28.06 19.88 -18.41
CA TRP A 305 -28.26 19.62 -19.83
C TRP A 305 -29.16 18.40 -19.97
N PHE A 306 -29.99 18.45 -20.98
CA PHE A 306 -30.88 17.36 -21.33
C PHE A 306 -30.41 16.82 -22.68
N LYS A 307 -30.06 15.55 -22.74
CA LYS A 307 -29.63 14.85 -23.93
C LYS A 307 -30.64 13.76 -24.26
N VAL A 308 -31.19 13.83 -25.44
CA VAL A 308 -32.03 12.77 -26.01
C VAL A 308 -31.30 12.15 -27.20
N PRO A 309 -31.66 10.92 -27.59
CA PRO A 309 -31.20 10.35 -28.84
C PRO A 309 -31.45 11.29 -30.02
N ASN A 310 -30.58 11.28 -31.02
CA ASN A 310 -30.69 12.14 -32.20
C ASN A 310 -32.03 11.96 -32.95
N LYS A 311 -32.63 10.76 -32.88
CA LYS A 311 -33.93 10.45 -33.44
C LYS A 311 -34.72 9.56 -32.50
N ILE A 312 -35.98 9.92 -32.29
CA ILE A 312 -36.96 9.13 -31.53
C ILE A 312 -38.19 8.97 -32.39
N TYR A 313 -38.59 7.73 -32.62
CA TYR A 313 -39.82 7.38 -33.34
C TYR A 313 -40.80 6.76 -32.33
N PHE A 314 -41.96 7.38 -32.06
CA PHE A 314 -42.87 7.00 -31.00
C PHE A 314 -44.32 6.71 -31.40
N GLU A 315 -44.57 6.59 -32.71
CA GLU A 315 -45.89 6.22 -33.19
C GLU A 315 -46.06 4.70 -33.34
N LYS A 316 -47.33 4.24 -33.34
CA LYS A 316 -47.65 2.85 -33.67
C LYS A 316 -47.07 2.44 -35.03
N GLY A 317 -46.27 1.41 -35.05
CA GLY A 317 -45.61 0.96 -36.26
C GLY A 317 -44.30 1.67 -36.57
N SER A 318 -43.73 2.49 -35.67
CA SER A 318 -42.46 3.21 -35.88
C SER A 318 -41.28 2.30 -36.16
N THR A 319 -41.35 1.03 -35.78
CA THR A 319 -40.34 -0.01 -36.13
C THR A 319 -40.19 -0.21 -37.65
N GLN A 320 -41.17 0.20 -38.47
CA GLN A 320 -41.05 0.24 -39.94
C GLN A 320 -39.83 1.06 -40.44
N TYR A 321 -39.35 2.00 -39.63
CA TYR A 321 -38.16 2.77 -39.96
C TYR A 321 -36.94 1.90 -40.20
N LEU A 322 -36.84 0.72 -39.64
CA LEU A 322 -35.76 -0.23 -39.86
C LEU A 322 -35.62 -0.65 -41.33
N ALA A 323 -36.73 -0.66 -42.06
CA ALA A 323 -36.70 -0.93 -43.51
C ALA A 323 -36.00 0.19 -44.32
N LYS A 324 -35.96 1.41 -43.81
CA LYS A 324 -35.43 2.62 -44.46
C LYS A 324 -34.16 3.17 -43.80
N MET A 325 -33.71 2.59 -42.68
CA MET A 325 -32.54 3.07 -41.96
C MET A 325 -31.28 2.99 -42.83
N PRO A 326 -30.56 4.11 -43.10
CA PRO A 326 -29.41 4.12 -43.99
C PRO A 326 -28.16 3.48 -43.38
N ASP A 327 -27.25 3.06 -44.24
CA ASP A 327 -25.87 2.66 -43.90
C ASP A 327 -25.80 1.57 -42.83
N ILE A 328 -26.53 0.48 -43.04
CA ILE A 328 -26.44 -0.75 -42.24
C ILE A 328 -26.42 -1.97 -43.16
N THR A 329 -25.56 -2.91 -42.86
CA THR A 329 -25.36 -4.16 -43.65
C THR A 329 -25.35 -5.39 -42.74
N ARG A 330 -25.01 -5.26 -41.48
CA ARG A 330 -24.90 -6.37 -40.54
C ARG A 330 -25.55 -5.97 -39.21
N VAL A 331 -26.67 -6.57 -38.87
CA VAL A 331 -27.49 -6.21 -37.72
C VAL A 331 -27.41 -7.29 -36.62
N ALA A 332 -26.95 -6.92 -35.46
CA ALA A 332 -27.05 -7.77 -34.25
C ALA A 332 -28.30 -7.38 -33.47
N ILE A 333 -29.18 -8.33 -33.19
CA ILE A 333 -30.36 -8.12 -32.31
C ILE A 333 -30.05 -8.75 -30.97
N ILE A 334 -30.03 -7.92 -29.89
CA ILE A 334 -29.80 -8.37 -28.53
C ILE A 334 -31.13 -8.34 -27.79
N THR A 335 -31.52 -9.48 -27.24
CA THR A 335 -32.84 -9.65 -26.64
C THR A 335 -32.88 -10.76 -25.60
N ASP A 336 -34.05 -11.00 -25.03
CA ASP A 336 -34.33 -12.09 -24.10
C ASP A 336 -35.20 -13.18 -24.74
N PRO A 337 -35.28 -14.39 -24.16
CA PRO A 337 -36.07 -15.49 -24.70
C PRO A 337 -37.58 -15.18 -24.79
N MET A 338 -38.10 -14.28 -23.96
CA MET A 338 -39.51 -13.90 -23.98
C MET A 338 -39.85 -13.09 -25.22
N MET A 339 -38.98 -12.20 -25.69
CA MET A 339 -39.18 -11.43 -26.90
C MET A 339 -39.21 -12.32 -28.16
N VAL A 340 -38.42 -13.39 -28.18
CA VAL A 340 -38.46 -14.42 -29.20
C VAL A 340 -39.83 -15.14 -29.16
N LYS A 341 -40.22 -15.62 -27.99
CA LYS A 341 -41.50 -16.36 -27.81
C LYS A 341 -42.73 -15.51 -28.19
N LEU A 342 -42.68 -14.23 -27.95
CA LEU A 342 -43.76 -13.28 -28.28
C LEU A 342 -43.79 -12.83 -29.76
N GLY A 343 -42.83 -13.26 -30.57
CA GLY A 343 -42.75 -12.93 -31.99
C GLY A 343 -42.23 -11.51 -32.28
N TYR A 344 -41.64 -10.81 -31.27
CA TYR A 344 -41.14 -9.45 -31.49
C TYR A 344 -39.84 -9.45 -32.29
N VAL A 345 -39.02 -10.47 -32.16
CA VAL A 345 -37.80 -10.63 -32.95
C VAL A 345 -38.16 -10.81 -34.43
N GLU A 346 -39.09 -11.72 -34.71
CA GLU A 346 -39.59 -11.96 -36.10
C GLU A 346 -40.16 -10.68 -36.72
N ARG A 347 -40.84 -9.86 -35.92
CA ARG A 347 -41.38 -8.57 -36.37
C ARG A 347 -40.28 -7.58 -36.75
N VAL A 348 -39.20 -7.52 -35.97
CA VAL A 348 -38.03 -6.69 -36.30
C VAL A 348 -37.32 -7.20 -37.53
N GLU A 349 -37.09 -8.51 -37.62
CA GLU A 349 -36.48 -9.15 -38.80
C GLU A 349 -37.33 -8.93 -40.06
N HIS A 350 -38.65 -8.99 -39.93
CA HIS A 350 -39.56 -8.74 -41.05
C HIS A 350 -39.29 -7.38 -41.71
N TYR A 351 -39.17 -6.30 -40.94
CA TYR A 351 -38.83 -4.98 -41.47
C TYR A 351 -37.41 -4.88 -42.00
N LEU A 352 -36.45 -5.55 -41.39
CA LEU A 352 -35.07 -5.60 -41.88
C LEU A 352 -34.97 -6.34 -43.24
N ARG A 353 -35.79 -7.38 -43.43
CA ARG A 353 -35.85 -8.15 -44.73
C ARG A 353 -36.57 -7.41 -45.83
N GLN A 354 -37.40 -6.39 -45.54
CA GLN A 354 -38.07 -5.53 -46.55
C GLN A 354 -37.14 -4.47 -47.14
N ARG A 355 -35.88 -4.40 -46.71
CA ARG A 355 -34.91 -3.44 -47.24
C ARG A 355 -34.56 -3.71 -48.70
N GLN A 356 -34.37 -2.64 -49.46
CA GLN A 356 -33.86 -2.73 -50.83
C GLN A 356 -32.43 -3.34 -50.86
N THR A 357 -31.60 -2.99 -49.87
CA THR A 357 -30.27 -3.58 -49.68
C THR A 357 -30.36 -4.64 -48.58
N PRO A 358 -30.17 -5.92 -48.89
CA PRO A 358 -30.21 -6.99 -47.89
C PRO A 358 -29.21 -6.75 -46.76
N VAL A 359 -29.59 -7.13 -45.54
CA VAL A 359 -28.72 -7.09 -44.38
C VAL A 359 -28.54 -8.50 -43.80
N ALA A 360 -27.36 -8.80 -43.30
CA ALA A 360 -27.14 -10.01 -42.50
C ALA A 360 -27.66 -9.74 -41.08
N ILE A 361 -28.32 -10.73 -40.48
CA ILE A 361 -28.92 -10.62 -39.17
C ILE A 361 -28.38 -11.75 -38.30
N GLU A 362 -27.91 -11.43 -37.08
CA GLU A 362 -27.59 -12.39 -36.03
C GLU A 362 -28.33 -12.00 -34.74
N VAL A 363 -28.94 -12.98 -34.10
CA VAL A 363 -29.76 -12.75 -32.91
C VAL A 363 -29.08 -13.37 -31.66
N PHE A 364 -28.87 -12.59 -30.66
CA PHE A 364 -28.46 -13.05 -29.33
C PHE A 364 -29.67 -12.93 -28.40
N SER A 365 -30.25 -14.07 -28.02
CA SER A 365 -31.50 -14.15 -27.23
C SER A 365 -31.31 -14.71 -25.83
N GLU A 366 -30.07 -14.77 -25.33
CA GLU A 366 -29.76 -15.40 -24.04
C GLU A 366 -29.67 -14.39 -22.88
N VAL A 367 -30.25 -13.19 -23.02
CA VAL A 367 -30.16 -12.20 -21.95
C VAL A 367 -31.14 -12.59 -20.83
N GLU A 368 -30.61 -12.86 -19.65
CA GLU A 368 -31.36 -13.12 -18.43
C GLU A 368 -31.79 -11.80 -17.73
N PRO A 369 -32.79 -11.83 -16.85
CA PRO A 369 -33.09 -10.72 -15.94
C PRO A 369 -31.84 -10.38 -15.12
N ASP A 370 -31.49 -9.11 -14.99
CA ASP A 370 -30.27 -8.63 -14.33
C ASP A 370 -28.99 -9.27 -14.92
N PRO A 371 -28.63 -8.89 -16.15
CA PRO A 371 -27.64 -9.61 -16.94
C PRO A 371 -26.25 -9.65 -16.32
N SER A 372 -25.66 -10.84 -16.30
CA SER A 372 -24.33 -11.10 -15.77
C SER A 372 -23.21 -10.66 -16.73
N THR A 373 -21.99 -10.51 -16.21
CA THR A 373 -20.80 -10.27 -17.03
C THR A 373 -20.55 -11.40 -18.02
N THR A 374 -20.87 -12.64 -17.65
CA THR A 374 -20.75 -13.83 -18.53
C THR A 374 -21.65 -13.70 -19.76
N THR A 375 -22.87 -13.18 -19.61
CA THR A 375 -23.77 -12.93 -20.71
C THR A 375 -23.26 -11.80 -21.62
N VAL A 376 -22.74 -10.75 -21.03
CA VAL A 376 -22.10 -9.66 -21.77
C VAL A 376 -20.89 -10.17 -22.57
N ASP A 377 -20.03 -11.00 -21.97
CA ASP A 377 -18.87 -11.58 -22.64
C ASP A 377 -19.26 -12.46 -23.85
N LYS A 378 -20.30 -13.31 -23.70
CA LYS A 378 -20.84 -14.13 -24.79
C LYS A 378 -21.35 -13.27 -25.94
N GLY A 379 -22.16 -12.26 -25.65
CA GLY A 379 -22.69 -11.36 -26.65
C GLY A 379 -21.60 -10.53 -27.33
N THR A 380 -20.59 -10.07 -26.58
CA THR A 380 -19.42 -9.38 -27.12
C THR A 380 -18.62 -10.29 -28.06
N ALA A 381 -18.41 -11.56 -27.70
CA ALA A 381 -17.73 -12.54 -28.54
C ALA A 381 -18.52 -12.82 -29.85
N MET A 382 -19.85 -12.88 -29.78
CA MET A 382 -20.71 -12.95 -30.95
C MET A 382 -20.51 -11.73 -31.86
N MET A 383 -20.53 -10.51 -31.26
CA MET A 383 -20.32 -9.28 -32.05
C MET A 383 -18.92 -9.21 -32.65
N ALA A 384 -17.89 -9.64 -31.95
CA ALA A 384 -16.52 -9.69 -32.46
C ALA A 384 -16.39 -10.59 -33.68
N ARG A 385 -17.10 -11.72 -33.70
CA ARG A 385 -17.13 -12.65 -34.83
C ARG A 385 -18.02 -12.14 -35.97
N PHE A 386 -19.23 -11.68 -35.66
CA PHE A 386 -20.23 -11.24 -36.62
C PHE A 386 -19.94 -9.85 -37.22
N GLN A 387 -19.24 -8.97 -36.47
CA GLN A 387 -18.88 -7.61 -36.89
C GLN A 387 -20.09 -6.74 -37.30
N PRO A 388 -21.07 -6.50 -36.40
CA PRO A 388 -22.23 -5.70 -36.73
C PRO A 388 -21.88 -4.22 -36.93
N ASP A 389 -22.55 -3.57 -37.88
CA ASP A 389 -22.58 -2.11 -38.08
C ASP A 389 -23.86 -1.47 -37.47
N CYS A 390 -24.78 -2.30 -36.96
CA CYS A 390 -25.95 -1.89 -36.23
C CYS A 390 -26.28 -2.90 -35.12
N ILE A 391 -26.52 -2.41 -33.94
CA ILE A 391 -26.95 -3.17 -32.77
C ILE A 391 -28.36 -2.74 -32.40
N ILE A 392 -29.31 -3.67 -32.36
CA ILE A 392 -30.68 -3.44 -31.96
C ILE A 392 -30.88 -4.10 -30.58
N ALA A 393 -31.13 -3.29 -29.55
CA ALA A 393 -31.56 -3.74 -28.25
C ALA A 393 -33.08 -3.83 -28.20
N LEU A 394 -33.65 -5.03 -28.15
CA LEU A 394 -35.09 -5.28 -28.14
C LEU A 394 -35.52 -5.90 -26.82
N GLY A 395 -36.35 -5.22 -26.05
CA GLY A 395 -36.89 -5.76 -24.79
C GLY A 395 -37.05 -4.73 -23.68
N GLY A 396 -36.99 -5.19 -22.44
CA GLY A 396 -37.00 -4.36 -21.26
C GLY A 396 -35.63 -3.80 -20.90
N GLY A 397 -35.45 -3.40 -19.65
CA GLY A 397 -34.15 -2.85 -19.16
C GLY A 397 -32.98 -3.81 -19.35
N SER A 398 -33.15 -5.09 -19.01
CA SER A 398 -32.07 -6.08 -19.04
C SER A 398 -31.45 -6.25 -20.46
N PRO A 399 -32.23 -6.48 -21.53
CA PRO A 399 -31.68 -6.52 -22.90
C PRO A 399 -31.00 -5.21 -23.32
N MET A 400 -31.53 -4.05 -22.90
CA MET A 400 -30.92 -2.77 -23.24
C MET A 400 -29.60 -2.54 -22.53
N ASP A 401 -29.53 -2.84 -21.24
CA ASP A 401 -28.31 -2.65 -20.46
C ASP A 401 -27.24 -3.64 -20.90
N ALA A 402 -27.60 -4.91 -21.16
CA ALA A 402 -26.70 -5.90 -21.74
C ALA A 402 -26.16 -5.44 -23.11
N ALA A 403 -27.04 -4.98 -24.00
CA ALA A 403 -26.65 -4.54 -25.35
C ALA A 403 -25.69 -3.34 -25.31
N LYS A 404 -25.91 -2.38 -24.39
CA LYS A 404 -24.98 -1.24 -24.21
C LYS A 404 -23.62 -1.66 -23.68
N ALA A 405 -23.59 -2.58 -22.73
CA ALA A 405 -22.32 -3.13 -22.23
C ALA A 405 -21.58 -3.91 -23.35
N MET A 406 -22.28 -4.76 -24.10
CA MET A 406 -21.73 -5.48 -25.25
C MET A 406 -21.20 -4.51 -26.32
N TRP A 407 -21.94 -3.43 -26.61
CA TRP A 407 -21.51 -2.40 -27.55
C TRP A 407 -20.22 -1.71 -27.13
N LEU A 408 -20.10 -1.37 -25.84
CA LEU A 408 -18.89 -0.78 -25.28
C LEU A 408 -17.68 -1.70 -25.46
N PHE A 409 -17.76 -2.96 -25.05
CA PHE A 409 -16.66 -3.91 -25.17
C PHE A 409 -16.37 -4.33 -26.62
N TYR A 410 -17.37 -4.30 -27.51
CA TYR A 410 -17.17 -4.52 -28.94
C TYR A 410 -16.36 -3.39 -29.60
N GLU A 411 -16.64 -2.13 -29.26
CA GLU A 411 -15.91 -0.99 -29.81
C GLU A 411 -14.55 -0.78 -29.12
N TYR A 412 -14.48 -1.03 -27.81
CA TYR A 412 -13.30 -0.80 -26.95
C TYR A 412 -13.00 -2.04 -26.08
N PRO A 413 -12.37 -3.08 -26.67
CA PRO A 413 -12.11 -4.35 -25.98
C PRO A 413 -11.21 -4.23 -24.75
N ASP A 414 -10.33 -3.24 -24.72
CA ASP A 414 -9.38 -3.01 -23.61
C ASP A 414 -10.03 -2.29 -22.42
N THR A 415 -11.34 -2.10 -22.42
CA THR A 415 -12.05 -1.45 -21.32
C THR A 415 -12.05 -2.33 -20.07
N ASP A 416 -11.50 -1.84 -18.97
CA ASP A 416 -11.52 -2.54 -17.70
C ASP A 416 -12.91 -2.46 -17.05
N PHE A 417 -13.56 -3.61 -16.88
CA PHE A 417 -14.86 -3.73 -16.22
C PHE A 417 -14.86 -3.20 -14.79
N HIS A 418 -13.75 -3.34 -14.06
CA HIS A 418 -13.65 -2.85 -12.68
C HIS A 418 -13.70 -1.33 -12.59
N ASN A 419 -13.18 -0.63 -13.59
CA ASN A 419 -13.25 0.82 -13.70
C ASN A 419 -14.66 1.34 -14.01
N LEU A 420 -15.53 0.51 -14.60
CA LEU A 420 -16.93 0.84 -14.85
C LEU A 420 -17.78 0.78 -13.57
N LYS A 421 -17.31 0.06 -12.56
CA LYS A 421 -17.95 -0.08 -11.24
C LYS A 421 -17.82 1.22 -10.45
N GLN A 422 -18.64 2.20 -10.75
CA GLN A 422 -18.59 3.48 -10.07
C GLN A 422 -19.26 3.38 -8.69
N LYS A 423 -18.49 3.73 -7.65
CA LYS A 423 -19.08 4.04 -6.34
C LYS A 423 -19.61 5.48 -6.40
N PHE A 424 -20.88 5.64 -6.64
CA PHE A 424 -21.52 6.95 -6.63
C PHE A 424 -21.69 7.45 -5.20
N MET A 425 -20.94 8.45 -4.83
CA MET A 425 -21.33 9.33 -3.74
C MET A 425 -22.23 10.48 -4.23
N ASP A 426 -22.15 10.80 -5.51
CA ASP A 426 -23.00 11.79 -6.19
C ASP A 426 -23.22 11.33 -7.64
N ILE A 427 -24.46 11.01 -8.00
CA ILE A 427 -24.86 10.56 -9.35
C ILE A 427 -24.50 11.57 -10.45
N ARG A 428 -24.25 12.84 -10.10
CA ARG A 428 -23.86 13.91 -11.02
C ARG A 428 -22.37 13.91 -11.35
N LYS A 429 -21.56 13.10 -10.67
CA LYS A 429 -20.10 13.03 -10.85
C LYS A 429 -19.70 11.65 -11.31
N ARG A 430 -19.39 11.53 -12.59
CA ARG A 430 -18.80 10.32 -13.15
C ARG A 430 -17.27 10.39 -13.03
N ILE A 431 -16.70 9.42 -12.38
CA ILE A 431 -15.24 9.26 -12.26
C ILE A 431 -14.67 8.70 -13.56
N TYR A 432 -15.38 7.75 -14.17
CA TYR A 432 -14.98 7.15 -15.44
C TYR A 432 -15.55 7.96 -16.62
N LYS A 433 -14.69 8.31 -17.56
CA LYS A 433 -15.11 8.94 -18.84
C LYS A 433 -15.31 7.85 -19.87
N TYR A 434 -16.56 7.59 -20.23
CA TYR A 434 -16.85 6.65 -21.30
C TYR A 434 -16.26 7.13 -22.63
N PRO A 435 -15.69 6.22 -23.42
CA PRO A 435 -15.25 6.55 -24.76
C PRO A 435 -16.46 6.91 -25.64
N ARG A 436 -16.19 7.58 -26.77
CA ARG A 436 -17.24 7.95 -27.71
C ARG A 436 -17.65 6.72 -28.52
N LEU A 437 -18.79 6.14 -28.19
CA LEU A 437 -19.37 5.01 -28.92
C LEU A 437 -19.99 5.43 -30.27
N GLY A 438 -20.27 4.45 -31.11
CA GLY A 438 -20.85 4.65 -32.46
C GLY A 438 -19.81 4.80 -33.53
N GLN A 439 -18.59 4.32 -33.31
CA GLN A 439 -17.52 4.29 -34.34
C GLN A 439 -17.62 3.07 -35.24
N LYS A 440 -17.98 1.90 -34.68
CA LYS A 440 -18.14 0.65 -35.40
C LYS A 440 -19.58 0.31 -35.70
N ALA A 441 -20.51 0.61 -34.78
CA ALA A 441 -21.90 0.22 -34.90
C ALA A 441 -22.86 1.31 -34.42
N LYS A 442 -23.96 1.52 -35.16
CA LYS A 442 -25.10 2.32 -34.73
C LYS A 442 -25.87 1.55 -33.64
N PHE A 443 -26.45 2.27 -32.67
CA PHE A 443 -27.26 1.65 -31.64
C PHE A 443 -28.72 2.07 -31.74
N VAL A 444 -29.64 1.09 -31.73
CA VAL A 444 -31.09 1.27 -31.79
C VAL A 444 -31.71 0.61 -30.56
N ALA A 445 -32.44 1.37 -29.78
CA ALA A 445 -33.21 0.84 -28.63
C ALA A 445 -34.70 0.70 -29.00
N ILE A 446 -35.27 -0.48 -28.78
CA ILE A 446 -36.69 -0.78 -28.97
C ILE A 446 -37.25 -1.26 -27.60
N PRO A 447 -37.68 -0.33 -26.74
CA PRO A 447 -38.19 -0.70 -25.42
C PRO A 447 -39.57 -1.37 -25.54
N THR A 448 -39.78 -2.41 -24.75
CA THR A 448 -41.05 -3.12 -24.62
C THR A 448 -41.69 -2.92 -23.24
N THR A 449 -41.00 -2.28 -22.32
CA THR A 449 -41.49 -1.90 -20.98
C THR A 449 -41.36 -0.42 -20.75
N SER A 450 -42.29 0.18 -20.02
CA SER A 450 -42.21 1.58 -19.63
C SER A 450 -41.58 1.74 -18.25
N GLY A 451 -40.81 2.81 -18.05
CA GLY A 451 -40.32 3.24 -16.75
C GLY A 451 -38.89 2.78 -16.37
N THR A 452 -38.24 1.92 -17.15
CA THR A 452 -36.86 1.52 -16.87
C THR A 452 -35.86 2.64 -17.15
N GLY A 453 -36.10 3.47 -18.15
CA GLY A 453 -35.21 4.52 -18.61
C GLY A 453 -33.93 4.01 -19.25
N SER A 454 -33.76 2.69 -19.39
CA SER A 454 -32.55 2.10 -19.99
C SER A 454 -32.30 2.52 -21.43
N GLU A 455 -33.33 2.95 -22.16
CA GLU A 455 -33.22 3.49 -23.53
C GLU A 455 -32.49 4.85 -23.58
N VAL A 456 -32.44 5.58 -22.48
CA VAL A 456 -31.84 6.93 -22.40
C VAL A 456 -30.68 7.03 -21.39
N THR A 457 -30.41 5.99 -20.61
CA THR A 457 -29.21 5.93 -19.76
C THR A 457 -27.95 5.70 -20.59
N SER A 458 -26.83 6.09 -20.05
CA SER A 458 -25.49 5.94 -20.67
C SER A 458 -24.76 4.78 -20.11
#